data_e621424bb68bed1cf709366655f31d9a
#
_entry.id   e621424bb68bed1cf709366655f31d9a
#
_cell.length_a   1.000
_cell.length_b   1.000
_cell.length_c   1.000
_cell.angle_alpha   90.00
_cell.angle_beta   90.00
_cell.angle_gamma   90.00
#
_symmetry.space_group_name_H-M   'P 1'
#
loop_
_entity.id
_entity.type
_entity.pdbx_description
1 polymer ?
#
loop_
_entity_poly.entity_id
_entity_poly.type
_entity_poly.pdbx_seq_one_letter_code
_entity_poly.pdbx_strand_id
1 'polypeptide(L)' 'MPAMIIPHDLLEPDTLRRLIETFVLREGTDYGEEIPLAAKVAQVKRQLDEGSAVIAYDEKDQSCTIVPRGHA' A
#
# COMPACT_ATOMS: atom_id res chain seq x y z
N MET A 1 9.47 -1.74 -17.80
CA MET A 1 8.13 -2.28 -17.89
C MET A 1 7.26 -1.72 -16.82
N PRO A 2 6.09 -1.35 -17.14
CA PRO A 2 5.19 -0.82 -16.14
C PRO A 2 4.78 -1.91 -15.16
N ALA A 3 4.55 -1.51 -13.96
CA ALA A 3 4.10 -2.42 -12.94
C ALA A 3 2.65 -2.80 -13.22
N MET A 4 2.28 -3.98 -12.75
CA MET A 4 0.92 -4.45 -12.91
C MET A 4 0.07 -3.92 -11.77
N ILE A 5 -1.07 -3.35 -12.09
CA ILE A 5 -1.96 -2.83 -11.08
C ILE A 5 -2.85 -3.96 -10.58
N ILE A 6 -2.90 -4.11 -9.27
CA ILE A 6 -3.69 -5.15 -8.64
C ILE A 6 -4.82 -4.50 -7.85
N PRO A 7 -6.07 -4.80 -8.17
CA PRO A 7 -7.17 -4.28 -7.37
C PRO A 7 -7.08 -4.79 -5.94
N HIS A 8 -7.24 -3.91 -5.00
CA HIS A 8 -7.07 -4.29 -3.62
C HIS A 8 -8.16 -5.26 -3.13
N ASP A 9 -9.32 -5.22 -3.76
CA ASP A 9 -10.39 -6.12 -3.32
C ASP A 9 -10.19 -7.54 -3.84
N LEU A 10 -9.19 -7.79 -4.66
CA LEU A 10 -8.83 -9.15 -5.02
C LEU A 10 -8.00 -9.82 -3.95
N LEU A 11 -7.50 -9.06 -3.01
CA LEU A 11 -6.67 -9.59 -1.95
C LEU A 11 -7.52 -9.86 -0.72
N GLU A 12 -7.13 -10.88 0.01
CA GLU A 12 -7.79 -11.14 1.27
C GLU A 12 -7.47 -10.03 2.26
N PRO A 13 -8.38 -9.76 3.18
CA PRO A 13 -8.14 -8.68 4.15
C PRO A 13 -6.82 -8.82 4.89
N ASP A 14 -6.48 -10.03 5.30
CA ASP A 14 -5.24 -10.25 6.01
C ASP A 14 -4.04 -9.97 5.14
N THR A 15 -4.10 -10.43 3.90
CA THR A 15 -3.01 -10.21 2.95
C THR A 15 -2.85 -8.74 2.66
N LEU A 16 -3.96 -8.05 2.45
CA LEU A 16 -3.93 -6.63 2.18
C LEU A 16 -3.34 -5.87 3.35
N ARG A 17 -3.73 -6.22 4.55
CA ARG A 17 -3.21 -5.54 5.73
C ARG A 17 -1.71 -5.73 5.84
N ARG A 18 -1.23 -6.94 5.61
CA ARG A 18 0.20 -7.20 5.67
C ARG A 18 0.95 -6.40 4.63
N LEU A 19 0.38 -6.31 3.46
CA LEU A 19 1.00 -5.54 2.40
C LEU A 19 1.13 -4.09 2.80
N ILE A 20 0.07 -3.53 3.36
CA ILE A 20 0.09 -2.13 3.77
C ILE A 20 1.07 -1.93 4.91
N GLU A 21 1.09 -2.85 5.86
CA GLU A 21 2.02 -2.73 6.98
C GLU A 21 3.46 -2.75 6.48
N THR A 22 3.75 -3.64 5.58
CA THR A 22 5.09 -3.74 5.03
C THR A 22 5.45 -2.45 4.29
N PHE A 23 4.50 -1.92 3.56
CA PHE A 23 4.73 -0.68 2.84
C PHE A 23 5.04 0.46 3.79
N VAL A 24 4.26 0.59 4.84
CA VAL A 24 4.44 1.68 5.80
C VAL A 24 5.78 1.55 6.51
N LEU A 25 6.11 0.34 6.92
CA LEU A 25 7.37 0.12 7.62
C LEU A 25 8.57 0.33 6.70
N ARG A 26 8.42 -0.03 5.46
CA ARG A 26 9.50 0.09 4.50
C ARG A 26 9.80 1.54 4.18
N GLU A 27 8.78 2.36 4.16
CA GLU A 27 8.98 3.77 3.92
C GLU A 27 9.80 4.41 5.02
N GLY A 28 9.91 3.72 6.13
CA GLY A 28 10.75 4.21 7.19
C GLY A 28 10.28 5.50 7.78
N THR A 29 9.05 5.72 7.70
CA THR A 29 8.51 6.97 8.15
C THR A 29 8.36 6.91 9.64
N ASP A 30 9.31 7.38 10.31
CA ASP A 30 9.18 7.38 11.74
C ASP A 30 8.89 8.76 12.27
N TYR A 31 8.38 9.58 11.44
CA TYR A 31 8.04 10.88 11.90
C TYR A 31 6.84 10.84 12.79
N GLY A 32 6.09 9.89 12.65
CA GLY A 32 4.88 9.96 13.39
C GLY A 32 4.91 9.09 14.58
N GLU A 33 5.89 9.24 15.34
CA GLU A 33 5.91 8.43 16.52
C GLU A 33 4.61 8.52 17.28
N GLU A 34 3.85 9.54 17.05
CA GLU A 34 2.56 9.65 17.72
C GLU A 34 1.44 9.00 16.96
N ILE A 35 1.73 8.56 15.75
CA ILE A 35 0.70 7.92 14.95
C ILE A 35 0.95 6.43 14.94
N PRO A 36 0.08 5.64 15.55
CA PRO A 36 0.28 4.20 15.60
C PRO A 36 0.26 3.60 14.20
N LEU A 37 0.92 2.47 14.07
CA LEU A 37 0.95 1.76 12.81
C LEU A 37 -0.46 1.45 12.32
N ALA A 38 -1.33 1.07 13.23
CA ALA A 38 -2.69 0.72 12.84
C ALA A 38 -3.40 1.90 12.18
N ALA A 39 -3.15 3.10 12.67
CA ALA A 39 -3.78 4.28 12.08
C ALA A 39 -3.23 4.54 10.69
N LYS A 40 -1.95 4.32 10.48
CA LYS A 40 -1.37 4.51 9.17
C LYS A 40 -1.88 3.46 8.19
N VAL A 41 -2.04 2.24 8.65
CA VAL A 41 -2.59 1.18 7.82
C VAL A 41 -4.01 1.54 7.40
N ALA A 42 -4.81 2.01 8.35
CA ALA A 42 -6.17 2.38 8.05
C ALA A 42 -6.22 3.52 7.04
N GLN A 43 -5.32 4.46 7.16
CA GLN A 43 -5.27 5.59 6.25
C GLN A 43 -4.95 5.15 4.83
N VAL A 44 -3.98 4.27 4.69
CA VAL A 44 -3.61 3.77 3.37
C VAL A 44 -4.76 2.94 2.79
N LYS A 45 -5.38 2.12 3.62
CA LYS A 45 -6.49 1.32 3.15
C LYS A 45 -7.61 2.20 2.64
N ARG A 46 -7.86 3.30 3.33
CA ARG A 46 -8.87 4.24 2.90
C ARG A 46 -8.54 4.82 1.53
N GLN A 47 -7.28 5.14 1.31
CA GLN A 47 -6.87 5.66 0.02
C GLN A 47 -7.07 4.63 -1.08
N LEU A 48 -6.83 3.37 -0.78
CA LEU A 48 -7.10 2.31 -1.75
C LEU A 48 -8.59 2.20 -2.03
N ASP A 49 -9.41 2.30 -0.99
CA ASP A 49 -10.85 2.21 -1.16
C ASP A 49 -11.38 3.39 -1.98
N GLU A 50 -10.81 4.55 -1.77
CA GLU A 50 -11.24 5.74 -2.51
C GLU A 50 -10.72 5.76 -3.92
N GLY A 51 -9.72 4.96 -4.20
CA GLY A 51 -9.12 4.98 -5.52
C GLY A 51 -8.03 6.00 -5.68
N SER A 52 -7.61 6.66 -4.60
CA SER A 52 -6.52 7.61 -4.71
C SER A 52 -5.16 6.93 -4.70
N ALA A 53 -5.11 5.66 -4.34
CA ALA A 53 -3.88 4.89 -4.39
C ALA A 53 -4.18 3.53 -4.98
N VAL A 54 -3.16 2.91 -5.55
CA VAL A 54 -3.32 1.59 -6.16
C VAL A 54 -2.14 0.73 -5.77
N ILE A 55 -2.34 -0.57 -5.84
CA ILE A 55 -1.29 -1.54 -5.58
C ILE A 55 -0.62 -1.88 -6.89
N ALA A 56 0.68 -1.78 -6.93
CA ALA A 56 1.45 -2.09 -8.13
C ALA A 56 2.37 -3.25 -7.83
N TYR A 57 2.37 -4.23 -8.71
CA TYR A 57 3.22 -5.40 -8.59
C TYR A 57 4.40 -5.25 -9.53
N ASP A 58 5.60 -5.38 -8.99
CA ASP A 58 6.82 -5.28 -9.76
C ASP A 58 7.36 -6.68 -10.00
N GLU A 59 7.34 -7.12 -11.24
CA GLU A 59 7.83 -8.44 -11.58
C GLU A 59 9.32 -8.60 -11.35
N LYS A 60 10.02 -7.51 -11.51
CA LYS A 60 11.45 -7.53 -11.34
C LYS A 60 11.82 -7.92 -9.92
N ASP A 61 11.22 -7.25 -8.98
CA ASP A 61 11.49 -7.51 -7.56
C ASP A 61 10.55 -8.54 -7.00
N GLN A 62 9.54 -8.91 -7.76
CA GLN A 62 8.51 -9.82 -7.29
C GLN A 62 7.91 -9.31 -5.99
N SER A 63 7.63 -8.04 -5.96
CA SER A 63 7.09 -7.42 -4.77
C SER A 63 5.99 -6.45 -5.14
N CYS A 64 5.16 -6.14 -4.16
CA CYS A 64 4.09 -5.19 -4.34
C CYS A 64 4.41 -3.91 -3.62
N THR A 65 3.93 -2.82 -4.17
CA THR A 65 4.07 -1.54 -3.53
C THR A 65 2.78 -0.77 -3.74
N ILE A 66 2.67 0.36 -3.07
CA ILE A 66 1.47 1.18 -3.17
C ILE A 66 1.90 2.53 -3.71
N VAL A 67 1.22 2.98 -4.76
CA VAL A 67 1.57 4.24 -5.41
C VAL A 67 0.32 5.08 -5.55
N PRO A 68 0.47 6.40 -5.58
CA PRO A 68 -0.67 7.28 -5.80
C PRO A 68 -1.22 7.07 -7.19
N ARG A 69 -2.53 7.06 -7.28
CA ARG A 69 -3.15 6.81 -8.55
C ARG A 69 -2.86 7.90 -9.57
N GLY A 70 -2.88 9.13 -9.12
CA GLY A 70 -2.67 10.23 -10.05
C GLY A 70 -1.24 10.45 -10.44
N HIS A 71 -0.38 9.56 -10.05
CA HIS A 71 1.03 9.73 -10.26
C HIS A 71 1.47 9.36 -11.67
N ALA A 72 0.67 8.76 -12.38
CA ALA A 72 1.05 8.20 -13.68
C ALA A 72 1.84 9.15 -14.58
#